data_10040729c8b1f8b5f3b0c1699d448c87
#
_entry.id   10040729c8b1f8b5f3b0c1699d448c87
#
_cell.length_a   1.000
_cell.length_b   1.000
_cell.length_c   1.000
_cell.angle_alpha   90.00
_cell.angle_beta   90.00
_cell.angle_gamma   90.00
#
_symmetry.space_group_name_H-M   'P 1'
#
loop_
_entity.id
_entity.type
_entity.pdbx_description
1 polymer ?
#
loop_
_entity_poly.entity_id
_entity_poly.type
_entity_poly.pdbx_seq_one_letter_code
_entity_poly.pdbx_strand_id
1 'polypeptide(L)'
;MRARPEEATDKTVLAAAYAILARSSHSRAQVHDKLERKGFPGELIENCLKRLEELGYLDDEQVARRWTQVMLRERCWGILKAEQKLQQRGIKRDLARQVVDEAQREFPQIDGARQALAGRFSDRTKDVPLAKTVNFLRSRGFCGEVVYAAAKEWEKNKIG
;
A
#
# COMPACT_ATOMS: atom_id res chain seq x y z
N MET A 1 11.40 -5.42 -23.68
CA MET A 1 12.62 -5.67 -24.44
C MET A 1 13.71 -6.07 -23.45
N ARG A 2 14.27 -7.26 -23.59
CA ARG A 2 15.37 -7.70 -22.70
C ARG A 2 16.67 -7.08 -23.18
N ALA A 3 17.44 -6.49 -22.26
CA ALA A 3 18.79 -6.00 -22.58
C ALA A 3 19.66 -7.17 -23.01
N ARG A 4 20.42 -7.00 -24.08
CA ARG A 4 21.47 -7.99 -24.42
C ARG A 4 22.60 -7.86 -23.41
N PRO A 5 23.22 -8.96 -22.96
CA PRO A 5 24.29 -8.91 -21.97
C PRO A 5 25.45 -7.98 -22.34
N GLU A 6 25.72 -7.82 -23.62
CA GLU A 6 26.77 -6.95 -24.16
C GLU A 6 26.43 -5.44 -24.10
N GLU A 7 25.14 -5.08 -23.89
CA GLU A 7 24.65 -3.70 -23.79
C GLU A 7 24.41 -3.25 -22.33
N ALA A 8 24.57 -4.15 -21.36
CA ALA A 8 24.36 -3.87 -19.95
C ALA A 8 25.53 -3.08 -19.36
N THR A 9 25.33 -1.80 -19.16
CA THR A 9 26.30 -0.89 -18.54
C THR A 9 25.63 -0.09 -17.42
N ASP A 10 26.42 0.55 -16.56
CA ASP A 10 25.91 1.46 -15.52
C ASP A 10 24.99 2.55 -16.09
N LYS A 11 25.30 3.05 -17.29
CA LYS A 11 24.47 4.07 -17.96
C LYS A 11 23.14 3.50 -18.41
N THR A 12 23.10 2.30 -18.99
CA THR A 12 21.88 1.69 -19.52
C THR A 12 20.95 1.24 -18.40
N VAL A 13 21.47 0.67 -17.29
CA VAL A 13 20.68 0.31 -16.13
C VAL A 13 20.09 1.54 -15.43
N LEU A 14 20.88 2.60 -15.30
CA LEU A 14 20.45 3.86 -14.69
C LEU A 14 19.32 4.54 -15.52
N ALA A 15 19.46 4.60 -16.84
CA ALA A 15 18.43 5.11 -17.73
C ALA A 15 17.14 4.29 -17.64
N ALA A 16 17.22 2.96 -17.56
CA ALA A 16 16.07 2.08 -17.38
C ALA A 16 15.39 2.32 -16.02
N ALA A 17 16.17 2.52 -14.96
CA ALA A 17 15.64 2.82 -13.62
C ALA A 17 14.93 4.18 -13.58
N TYR A 18 15.49 5.22 -14.17
CA TYR A 18 14.82 6.51 -14.29
C TYR A 18 13.49 6.41 -15.06
N ALA A 19 13.46 5.65 -16.15
CA ALA A 19 12.22 5.41 -16.90
C ALA A 19 11.14 4.70 -16.08
N ILE A 20 11.53 3.82 -15.16
CA ILE A 20 10.62 3.15 -14.22
C ILE A 20 10.07 4.17 -13.22
N LEU A 21 10.94 4.95 -12.58
CA LEU A 21 10.59 5.92 -11.55
C LEU A 21 9.78 7.11 -12.08
N ALA A 22 9.96 7.49 -13.34
CA ALA A 22 9.19 8.55 -13.98
C ALA A 22 7.70 8.24 -14.11
N ARG A 23 7.30 6.97 -14.10
CA ARG A 23 5.90 6.55 -14.29
C ARG A 23 5.09 6.56 -13.01
N SER A 24 5.68 6.15 -11.90
CA SER A 24 5.02 6.12 -10.58
C SER A 24 6.03 5.87 -9.46
N SER A 25 5.59 6.09 -8.23
CA SER A 25 6.39 5.73 -7.05
C SER A 25 6.56 4.22 -6.94
N HIS A 26 7.79 3.78 -6.75
CA HIS A 26 8.16 2.37 -6.60
C HIS A 26 9.02 2.19 -5.38
N SER A 27 8.90 1.02 -4.72
CA SER A 27 9.87 0.59 -3.72
C SER A 27 11.17 0.15 -4.39
N ARG A 28 12.25 0.10 -3.59
CA ARG A 28 13.54 -0.45 -4.02
C ARG A 28 13.39 -1.86 -4.61
N ALA A 29 12.63 -2.72 -3.94
CA ALA A 29 12.37 -4.08 -4.40
C ALA A 29 11.64 -4.12 -5.74
N GLN A 30 10.67 -3.27 -5.96
CA GLN A 30 9.94 -3.19 -7.24
C GLN A 30 10.83 -2.71 -8.39
N VAL A 31 11.73 -1.77 -8.14
CA VAL A 31 12.70 -1.33 -9.18
C VAL A 31 13.67 -2.45 -9.49
N HIS A 32 14.19 -3.15 -8.46
CA HIS A 32 15.05 -4.32 -8.62
C HIS A 32 14.40 -5.36 -9.55
N ASP A 33 13.18 -5.81 -9.20
CA ASP A 33 12.47 -6.84 -9.96
C ASP A 33 12.22 -6.43 -11.41
N LYS A 34 11.92 -5.16 -11.65
CA LYS A 34 11.70 -4.65 -13.00
C LYS A 34 12.98 -4.60 -13.82
N LEU A 35 14.12 -4.25 -13.21
CA LEU A 35 15.42 -4.27 -13.88
C LEU A 35 15.91 -5.69 -14.15
N GLU A 36 15.68 -6.60 -13.21
CA GLU A 36 16.00 -8.03 -13.38
C GLU A 36 15.20 -8.63 -14.55
N ARG A 37 13.89 -8.36 -14.63
CA ARG A 37 13.06 -8.77 -15.77
C ARG A 37 13.50 -8.20 -17.11
N LYS A 38 14.19 -7.07 -17.11
CA LYS A 38 14.81 -6.49 -18.32
C LYS A 38 16.11 -7.15 -18.70
N GLY A 39 16.64 -8.05 -17.83
CA GLY A 39 17.84 -8.83 -18.08
C GLY A 39 19.14 -8.16 -17.64
N PHE A 40 19.09 -7.13 -16.79
CA PHE A 40 20.31 -6.55 -16.23
C PHE A 40 20.94 -7.49 -15.21
N PRO A 41 22.29 -7.57 -15.14
CA PRO A 41 23.01 -8.32 -14.13
C PRO A 41 22.77 -7.78 -12.72
N GLY A 42 22.65 -8.66 -11.72
CA GLY A 42 22.35 -8.30 -10.34
C GLY A 42 23.33 -7.29 -9.73
N GLU A 43 24.62 -7.40 -10.03
CA GLU A 43 25.64 -6.45 -9.55
C GLU A 43 25.40 -5.03 -10.08
N LEU A 44 25.09 -4.87 -11.35
CA LEU A 44 24.74 -3.57 -11.94
C LEU A 44 23.46 -3.01 -11.35
N ILE A 45 22.46 -3.87 -11.08
CA ILE A 45 21.20 -3.46 -10.44
C ILE A 45 21.50 -2.93 -9.03
N GLU A 46 22.25 -3.66 -8.21
CA GLU A 46 22.55 -3.26 -6.83
C GLU A 46 23.32 -1.94 -6.77
N ASN A 47 24.33 -1.76 -7.60
CA ASN A 47 25.08 -0.50 -7.72
C ASN A 47 24.18 0.67 -8.13
N CYS A 48 23.29 0.43 -9.11
CA CYS A 48 22.32 1.41 -9.56
C CYS A 48 21.35 1.81 -8.44
N LEU A 49 20.76 0.84 -7.74
CA LEU A 49 19.81 1.09 -6.66
C LEU A 49 20.45 1.89 -5.52
N LYS A 50 21.66 1.51 -5.10
CA LYS A 50 22.42 2.23 -4.08
C LYS A 50 22.63 3.69 -4.46
N ARG A 51 23.04 3.94 -5.72
CA ARG A 51 23.22 5.29 -6.23
C ARG A 51 21.91 6.10 -6.23
N LEU A 52 20.79 5.47 -6.61
CA LEU A 52 19.48 6.13 -6.60
C LEU A 52 18.99 6.45 -5.17
N GLU A 53 19.30 5.61 -4.19
CA GLU A 53 19.05 5.88 -2.77
C GLU A 53 19.89 7.06 -2.28
N GLU A 54 21.19 7.08 -2.58
CA GLU A 54 22.11 8.19 -2.21
C GLU A 54 21.68 9.53 -2.82
N LEU A 55 21.12 9.52 -4.02
CA LEU A 55 20.59 10.68 -4.70
C LEU A 55 19.15 11.06 -4.31
N GLY A 56 18.50 10.26 -3.45
CA GLY A 56 17.13 10.50 -3.00
C GLY A 56 16.03 10.15 -4.01
N TYR A 57 16.35 9.49 -5.12
CA TYR A 57 15.33 9.00 -6.08
C TYR A 57 14.62 7.73 -5.62
N LEU A 58 15.21 6.98 -4.71
CA LEU A 58 14.61 5.83 -4.03
C LEU A 58 14.56 6.13 -2.53
N ASP A 59 13.37 6.08 -1.97
CA ASP A 59 13.11 6.26 -0.55
C ASP A 59 11.89 5.42 -0.17
N ASP A 60 12.13 4.23 0.34
CA ASP A 60 11.08 3.28 0.72
C ASP A 60 10.20 3.83 1.85
N GLU A 61 10.74 4.65 2.75
CA GLU A 61 9.95 5.26 3.82
C GLU A 61 8.94 6.27 3.26
N GLN A 62 9.39 7.18 2.40
CA GLN A 62 8.51 8.17 1.77
C GLN A 62 7.42 7.48 0.92
N VAL A 63 7.79 6.47 0.15
CA VAL A 63 6.87 5.68 -0.66
C VAL A 63 5.86 4.95 0.21
N ALA A 64 6.30 4.30 1.29
CA ALA A 64 5.43 3.60 2.22
C ALA A 64 4.45 4.55 2.91
N ARG A 65 4.88 5.72 3.37
CA ARG A 65 4.02 6.76 3.96
C ARG A 65 2.94 7.21 2.98
N ARG A 66 3.31 7.54 1.76
CA ARG A 66 2.37 7.98 0.72
C ARG A 66 1.34 6.89 0.39
N TRP A 67 1.77 5.65 0.20
CA TRP A 67 0.86 4.54 -0.08
C TRP A 67 -0.08 4.27 1.10
N THR A 68 0.42 4.37 2.34
CA THR A 68 -0.41 4.20 3.54
C THR A 68 -1.51 5.25 3.59
N GLN A 69 -1.19 6.52 3.36
CA GLN A 69 -2.20 7.59 3.32
C GLN A 69 -3.31 7.30 2.29
N VAL A 70 -2.94 6.93 1.07
CA VAL A 70 -3.92 6.55 0.04
C VAL A 70 -4.78 5.36 0.48
N MET A 71 -4.17 4.33 1.06
CA MET A 71 -4.90 3.14 1.50
C MET A 71 -5.87 3.42 2.65
N LEU A 72 -5.46 4.19 3.64
CA LEU A 72 -6.31 4.47 4.80
C LEU A 72 -7.35 5.54 4.51
N ARG A 73 -6.99 6.65 3.85
CA ARG A 73 -7.87 7.81 3.63
C ARG A 73 -8.78 7.64 2.42
N GLU A 74 -8.21 7.31 1.26
CA GLU A 74 -8.96 7.31 0.01
C GLU A 74 -9.69 5.99 -0.22
N ARG A 75 -9.05 4.85 0.13
CA ARG A 75 -9.61 3.52 -0.07
C ARG A 75 -10.34 2.97 1.14
N CYS A 76 -10.26 3.62 2.28
CA CYS A 76 -10.83 3.18 3.56
C CYS A 76 -10.48 1.71 3.84
N TRP A 77 -9.20 1.37 3.78
CA TRP A 77 -8.69 0.05 4.16
C TRP A 77 -8.29 0.03 5.62
N GLY A 78 -8.44 -1.12 6.26
CA GLY A 78 -7.92 -1.35 7.60
C GLY A 78 -6.40 -1.54 7.60
N ILE A 79 -5.81 -1.37 8.78
CA ILE A 79 -4.34 -1.45 8.98
C ILE A 79 -3.76 -2.80 8.56
N LEU A 80 -4.46 -3.90 8.80
CA LEU A 80 -3.98 -5.25 8.46
C LEU A 80 -3.79 -5.41 6.95
N LYS A 81 -4.73 -4.91 6.16
CA LYS A 81 -4.62 -4.93 4.69
C LYS A 81 -3.57 -3.96 4.18
N ALA A 82 -3.45 -2.78 4.81
CA ALA A 82 -2.44 -1.81 4.44
C ALA A 82 -1.02 -2.36 4.66
N GLU A 83 -0.72 -2.92 5.83
CA GLU A 83 0.56 -3.58 6.11
C GLU A 83 0.87 -4.70 5.11
N GLN A 84 -0.11 -5.59 4.87
CA GLN A 84 0.05 -6.67 3.92
C GLN A 84 0.39 -6.15 2.52
N LYS A 85 -0.27 -5.08 2.07
CA LYS A 85 -0.03 -4.48 0.76
C LYS A 85 1.33 -3.82 0.65
N LEU A 86 1.80 -3.16 1.70
CA LEU A 86 3.16 -2.61 1.75
C LEU A 86 4.20 -3.72 1.61
N GLN A 87 4.05 -4.82 2.37
CA GLN A 87 4.97 -5.96 2.30
C GLN A 87 4.95 -6.64 0.92
N GLN A 88 3.77 -6.82 0.31
CA GLN A 88 3.63 -7.34 -1.05
C GLN A 88 4.33 -6.46 -2.10
N ARG A 89 4.49 -5.17 -1.83
CA ARG A 89 5.22 -4.22 -2.67
C ARG A 89 6.70 -4.10 -2.31
N GLY A 90 7.19 -4.97 -1.43
CA GLY A 90 8.59 -5.06 -1.07
C GLY A 90 9.04 -4.08 0.03
N ILE A 91 8.12 -3.45 0.74
CA ILE A 91 8.46 -2.68 1.94
C ILE A 91 8.75 -3.66 3.08
N LYS A 92 9.86 -3.44 3.79
CA LYS A 92 10.24 -4.25 4.94
C LYS A 92 9.16 -4.22 6.02
N ARG A 93 8.94 -5.36 6.68
CA ARG A 93 7.88 -5.53 7.67
C ARG A 93 7.87 -4.46 8.76
N ASP A 94 9.03 -4.17 9.34
CA ASP A 94 9.14 -3.20 10.44
C ASP A 94 8.78 -1.79 9.98
N LEU A 95 9.24 -1.39 8.80
CA LEU A 95 8.89 -0.12 8.20
C LEU A 95 7.38 -0.05 7.85
N ALA A 96 6.83 -1.11 7.28
CA ALA A 96 5.40 -1.17 6.96
C ALA A 96 4.54 -0.99 8.22
N ARG A 97 4.89 -1.67 9.31
CA ARG A 97 4.20 -1.55 10.59
C ARG A 97 4.34 -0.15 11.16
N GLN A 98 5.55 0.40 11.19
CA GLN A 98 5.82 1.75 11.69
C GLN A 98 4.96 2.80 10.99
N VAL A 99 4.98 2.85 9.66
CA VAL A 99 4.24 3.88 8.92
C VAL A 99 2.72 3.73 9.04
N VAL A 100 2.21 2.50 9.17
CA VAL A 100 0.79 2.25 9.41
C VAL A 100 0.39 2.66 10.83
N ASP A 101 1.20 2.35 11.85
CA ASP A 101 0.97 2.75 13.25
C ASP A 101 0.99 4.28 13.41
N GLU A 102 1.85 4.97 12.71
CA GLU A 102 1.88 6.44 12.70
C GLU A 102 0.64 7.02 12.01
N ALA A 103 0.26 6.48 10.84
CA ALA A 103 -0.87 6.97 10.08
C ALA A 103 -2.21 6.77 10.78
N GLN A 104 -2.41 5.68 11.53
CA GLN A 104 -3.65 5.45 12.27
C GLN A 104 -3.88 6.44 13.42
N ARG A 105 -2.85 7.14 13.90
CA ARG A 105 -3.00 8.22 14.88
C ARG A 105 -3.67 9.45 14.28
N GLU A 106 -3.38 9.72 12.99
CA GLU A 106 -4.02 10.81 12.23
C GLU A 106 -5.38 10.39 11.65
N PHE A 107 -5.52 9.10 11.31
CA PHE A 107 -6.72 8.52 10.70
C PHE A 107 -7.20 7.32 11.52
N PRO A 108 -7.98 7.55 12.58
CA PRO A 108 -8.49 6.48 13.43
C PRO A 108 -9.24 5.42 12.62
N GLN A 109 -8.97 4.17 12.90
CA GLN A 109 -9.55 3.05 12.17
C GLN A 109 -11.09 3.01 12.19
N ILE A 110 -11.67 3.48 13.29
CA ILE A 110 -13.15 3.53 13.41
C ILE A 110 -13.77 4.48 12.37
N ASP A 111 -13.13 5.60 12.06
CA ASP A 111 -13.64 6.55 11.08
C ASP A 111 -13.50 5.99 9.66
N GLY A 112 -12.40 5.32 9.35
CA GLY A 112 -12.23 4.59 8.09
C GLY A 112 -13.27 3.49 7.90
N ALA A 113 -13.60 2.75 8.96
CA ALA A 113 -14.63 1.72 8.92
C ALA A 113 -16.04 2.30 8.70
N ARG A 114 -16.37 3.42 9.36
CA ARG A 114 -17.64 4.17 9.14
C ARG A 114 -17.77 4.61 7.68
N GLN A 115 -16.71 5.21 7.14
CA GLN A 115 -16.69 5.67 5.75
C GLN A 115 -16.81 4.50 4.76
N ALA A 116 -16.12 3.38 5.03
CA ALA A 116 -16.20 2.19 4.21
C ALA A 116 -17.63 1.61 4.17
N LEU A 117 -18.32 1.55 5.31
CA LEU A 117 -19.72 1.13 5.40
C LEU A 117 -20.65 2.09 4.67
N ALA A 118 -20.49 3.40 4.86
CA ALA A 118 -21.29 4.43 4.21
C ALA A 118 -21.15 4.37 2.69
N GLY A 119 -19.93 4.17 2.18
CA GLY A 119 -19.68 4.04 0.74
C GLY A 119 -20.25 2.75 0.14
N ARG A 120 -20.19 1.64 0.88
CA ARG A 120 -20.64 0.32 0.37
C ARG A 120 -22.15 0.13 0.47
N PHE A 121 -22.75 0.64 1.53
CA PHE A 121 -24.16 0.46 1.87
C PHE A 121 -24.89 1.81 1.93
N SER A 122 -24.71 2.63 0.90
CA SER A 122 -25.28 3.97 0.78
C SER A 122 -26.81 3.97 0.76
N ASP A 123 -27.41 2.91 0.23
CA ASP A 123 -28.86 2.70 0.24
C ASP A 123 -29.31 2.17 1.61
N ARG A 124 -29.64 3.09 2.51
CA ARG A 124 -30.10 2.80 3.86
C ARG A 124 -31.49 2.18 3.93
N THR A 125 -32.23 2.14 2.81
CA THR A 125 -33.56 1.51 2.75
C THR A 125 -33.47 -0.01 2.74
N LYS A 126 -32.31 -0.58 2.38
CA LYS A 126 -32.08 -2.01 2.39
C LYS A 126 -31.64 -2.48 3.76
N ASP A 127 -32.33 -3.47 4.27
CA ASP A 127 -31.89 -4.15 5.49
C ASP A 127 -30.62 -4.96 5.20
N VAL A 128 -29.49 -4.50 5.76
CA VAL A 128 -28.19 -5.17 5.62
C VAL A 128 -27.91 -5.92 6.93
N PRO A 129 -27.86 -7.26 6.91
CA PRO A 129 -27.56 -8.05 8.11
C PRO A 129 -26.21 -7.67 8.72
N LEU A 130 -26.12 -7.70 10.06
CA LEU A 130 -24.89 -7.42 10.80
C LEU A 130 -23.71 -8.27 10.31
N ALA A 131 -23.95 -9.56 10.04
CA ALA A 131 -22.91 -10.45 9.51
C ALA A 131 -22.31 -9.95 8.20
N LYS A 132 -23.09 -9.31 7.33
CA LYS A 132 -22.63 -8.77 6.05
C LYS A 132 -21.72 -7.57 6.25
N THR A 133 -22.04 -6.67 7.17
CA THR A 133 -21.20 -5.52 7.50
C THR A 133 -19.90 -5.95 8.17
N VAL A 134 -19.96 -6.92 9.09
CA VAL A 134 -18.78 -7.52 9.73
C VAL A 134 -17.85 -8.15 8.70
N ASN A 135 -18.38 -9.00 7.81
CA ASN A 135 -17.57 -9.67 6.79
C ASN A 135 -16.95 -8.68 5.80
N PHE A 136 -17.68 -7.64 5.43
CA PHE A 136 -17.16 -6.58 4.58
C PHE A 136 -15.97 -5.85 5.23
N LEU A 137 -16.11 -5.42 6.50
CA LEU A 137 -15.03 -4.73 7.20
C LEU A 137 -13.80 -5.63 7.41
N ARG A 138 -14.00 -6.93 7.73
CA ARG A 138 -12.91 -7.90 7.80
C ARG A 138 -12.17 -8.03 6.47
N SER A 139 -12.89 -8.11 5.36
CA SER A 139 -12.28 -8.17 4.01
C SER A 139 -11.50 -6.91 3.66
N ARG A 140 -11.83 -5.78 4.29
CA ARG A 140 -11.12 -4.51 4.18
C ARG A 140 -9.89 -4.42 5.08
N GLY A 141 -9.67 -5.40 5.96
CA GLY A 141 -8.50 -5.48 6.83
C GLY A 141 -8.59 -4.65 8.11
N PHE A 142 -9.80 -4.35 8.58
CA PHE A 142 -9.99 -3.77 9.91
C PHE A 142 -9.81 -4.82 11.01
N CYS A 143 -9.27 -4.42 12.16
CA CYS A 143 -9.11 -5.31 13.30
C CYS A 143 -10.46 -5.62 13.98
N GLY A 144 -10.52 -6.73 14.72
CA GLY A 144 -11.77 -7.26 15.27
C GLY A 144 -12.57 -6.28 16.12
N GLU A 145 -11.91 -5.51 16.99
CA GLU A 145 -12.56 -4.50 17.85
C GLU A 145 -13.24 -3.41 17.03
N VAL A 146 -12.54 -2.87 16.03
CA VAL A 146 -13.06 -1.85 15.12
C VAL A 146 -14.21 -2.39 14.29
N VAL A 147 -14.09 -3.63 13.80
CA VAL A 147 -15.13 -4.28 13.00
C VAL A 147 -16.44 -4.35 13.77
N TYR A 148 -16.40 -4.86 15.00
CA TYR A 148 -17.62 -4.99 15.81
C TYR A 148 -18.19 -3.65 16.26
N ALA A 149 -17.34 -2.71 16.65
CA ALA A 149 -17.76 -1.38 17.04
C ALA A 149 -18.49 -0.66 15.90
N ALA A 150 -17.86 -0.60 14.71
CA ALA A 150 -18.44 0.06 13.54
C ALA A 150 -19.72 -0.63 13.03
N ALA A 151 -19.73 -1.97 13.01
CA ALA A 151 -20.90 -2.72 12.55
C ALA A 151 -22.11 -2.57 13.48
N LYS A 152 -21.92 -2.59 14.80
CA LYS A 152 -22.99 -2.35 15.79
C LYS A 152 -23.50 -0.92 15.74
N GLU A 153 -22.62 0.05 15.59
CA GLU A 153 -23.01 1.46 15.42
C GLU A 153 -23.83 1.64 14.14
N TRP A 154 -23.41 1.01 13.04
CA TRP A 154 -24.14 1.01 11.79
C TRP A 154 -25.56 0.46 11.93
N GLU A 155 -25.71 -0.66 12.65
CA GLU A 155 -27.01 -1.29 12.90
C GLU A 155 -27.94 -0.39 13.73
N LYS A 156 -27.42 0.24 14.79
CA LYS A 156 -28.21 1.17 15.63
C LYS A 156 -28.70 2.39 14.84
N ASN A 157 -27.87 2.94 13.96
CA ASN A 157 -28.21 4.12 13.17
C ASN A 157 -29.23 3.85 12.04
N LYS A 158 -29.64 2.60 11.82
CA LYS A 158 -30.73 2.23 10.91
C LYS A 158 -32.11 2.35 11.57
N ILE A 159 -32.17 2.22 12.90
CA ILE A 159 -33.42 2.12 13.67
C ILE A 159 -33.94 3.53 14.08
N GLY A 160 -33.16 4.57 13.83
CA GLY A 160 -33.53 5.96 14.03
C GLY A 160 -33.84 6.67 12.72
#